data_e1697ee9ace2d264fbd2f4ee1115743a
#
_entry.id   e1697ee9ace2d264fbd2f4ee1115743a
#
_cell.length_a   1.000
_cell.length_b   1.000
_cell.length_c   1.000
_cell.angle_alpha   90.00
_cell.angle_beta   90.00
_cell.angle_gamma   90.00
#
_symmetry.space_group_name_H-M   'P 1'
#
loop_
_entity.id
_entity.type
_entity.pdbx_description
1 polymer ?
#
loop_
_entity_poly.entity_id
_entity_poly.type
_entity_poly.pdbx_seq_one_letter_code
_entity_poly.pdbx_strand_id
1 'polypeptide(L)'
;MKIAILGGTGSIGEGFALRWAEKHEILVCSREIERAVNVANDYTHILSNKGIQYCGITGCGNEAGIEDADVVVLSVPYQGVVSLLEKLSPCFNDQIVISLVVPMKKNKWFEFTPPKQGSAAVEIQEILSGSVKVISAYHNVSARKLANLELSLDLDVVVCGDDDDAKKNVMGLTHEIKNLRPLDGGGLASSYMIESLTPFLINLAIRNQLSDLGVKFA
;
A
#
# COMPACT_ATOMS: atom_id res chain seq x y z
N MET A 1 -0.70 6.15 -15.32
CA MET A 1 -0.88 4.71 -14.99
C MET A 1 -2.26 4.51 -14.37
N LYS A 2 -2.76 3.29 -14.43
CA LYS A 2 -3.92 2.85 -13.64
C LYS A 2 -3.44 2.12 -12.40
N ILE A 3 -3.91 2.54 -11.23
CA ILE A 3 -3.50 1.98 -9.94
C ILE A 3 -4.72 1.39 -9.24
N ALA A 4 -4.75 0.07 -9.12
CA ALA A 4 -5.79 -0.63 -8.35
C ALA A 4 -5.37 -0.72 -6.86
N ILE A 5 -6.28 -0.37 -5.96
CA ILE A 5 -6.02 -0.44 -4.53
C ILE A 5 -6.95 -1.49 -3.90
N LEU A 6 -6.43 -2.71 -3.69
CA LEU A 6 -7.14 -3.76 -2.96
C LEU A 6 -7.19 -3.40 -1.48
N GLY A 7 -8.40 -3.29 -0.93
CA GLY A 7 -8.62 -2.64 0.36
C GLY A 7 -8.71 -1.12 0.25
N GLY A 8 -8.97 -0.60 -0.94
CA GLY A 8 -9.08 0.84 -1.24
C GLY A 8 -10.17 1.58 -0.45
N THR A 9 -11.11 0.86 0.14
CA THR A 9 -12.14 1.42 1.04
C THR A 9 -11.67 1.58 2.49
N GLY A 10 -10.41 1.29 2.78
CA GLY A 10 -9.79 1.46 4.10
C GLY A 10 -8.95 2.74 4.20
N SER A 11 -8.58 3.13 5.42
CA SER A 11 -7.91 4.42 5.68
C SER A 11 -6.57 4.60 4.97
N ILE A 12 -5.78 3.54 4.78
CA ILE A 12 -4.51 3.66 4.04
C ILE A 12 -4.77 3.73 2.54
N GLY A 13 -5.77 2.98 2.04
CA GLY A 13 -6.21 3.04 0.65
C GLY A 13 -6.76 4.40 0.27
N GLU A 14 -7.56 5.05 1.14
CA GLU A 14 -8.00 6.43 0.99
C GLU A 14 -6.82 7.38 0.77
N GLY A 15 -5.82 7.30 1.64
CA GLY A 15 -4.67 8.20 1.56
C GLY A 15 -3.91 8.08 0.24
N PHE A 16 -3.69 6.88 -0.27
CA PHE A 16 -3.07 6.67 -1.57
C PHE A 16 -3.97 7.13 -2.72
N ALA A 17 -5.26 6.79 -2.68
CA ALA A 17 -6.21 7.22 -3.70
C ALA A 17 -6.23 8.73 -3.84
N LEU A 18 -6.34 9.47 -2.74
CA LEU A 18 -6.39 10.92 -2.75
C LEU A 18 -5.09 11.59 -3.24
N ARG A 19 -3.92 10.99 -2.92
CA ARG A 19 -2.63 11.60 -3.27
C ARG A 19 -2.18 11.28 -4.69
N TRP A 20 -2.49 10.09 -5.20
CA TRP A 20 -2.08 9.70 -6.55
C TRP A 20 -3.09 10.07 -7.64
N ALA A 21 -4.36 10.35 -7.29
CA ALA A 21 -5.39 10.69 -8.26
C ALA A 21 -5.08 11.93 -9.10
N GLU A 22 -4.23 12.84 -8.63
CA GLU A 22 -3.79 14.01 -9.40
C GLU A 22 -3.07 13.63 -10.71
N LYS A 23 -2.37 12.47 -10.72
CA LYS A 23 -1.52 12.04 -11.83
C LYS A 23 -1.90 10.69 -12.43
N HIS A 24 -2.71 9.91 -11.74
CA HIS A 24 -3.05 8.54 -12.10
C HIS A 24 -4.54 8.28 -12.01
N GLU A 25 -5.01 7.33 -12.81
CA GLU A 25 -6.35 6.77 -12.65
C GLU A 25 -6.36 5.79 -11.49
N ILE A 26 -7.29 5.95 -10.56
CA ILE A 26 -7.38 5.13 -9.34
C ILE A 26 -8.60 4.19 -9.42
N LEU A 27 -8.35 2.91 -9.20
CA LEU A 27 -9.37 1.88 -9.07
C LEU A 27 -9.49 1.50 -7.58
N VAL A 28 -10.56 1.97 -6.94
CA VAL A 28 -10.88 1.61 -5.55
C VAL A 28 -11.51 0.23 -5.56
N CYS A 29 -10.78 -0.78 -5.09
CA CYS A 29 -11.21 -2.16 -5.17
C CYS A 29 -11.80 -2.67 -3.85
N SER A 30 -12.89 -3.42 -3.95
CA SER A 30 -13.55 -4.09 -2.82
C SER A 30 -14.20 -5.40 -3.27
N ARG A 31 -14.44 -6.30 -2.31
CA ARG A 31 -15.29 -7.48 -2.51
C ARG A 31 -16.76 -7.09 -2.74
N GLU A 32 -17.17 -5.95 -2.20
CA GLU A 32 -18.49 -5.36 -2.34
C GLU A 32 -18.38 -4.17 -3.30
N ILE A 33 -18.80 -4.37 -4.57
CA ILE A 33 -18.67 -3.37 -5.64
C ILE A 33 -19.41 -2.08 -5.29
N GLU A 34 -20.60 -2.17 -4.73
CA GLU A 34 -21.39 -1.00 -4.34
C GLU A 34 -20.65 -0.14 -3.31
N ARG A 35 -20.00 -0.77 -2.32
CA ARG A 35 -19.16 -0.08 -1.35
C ARG A 35 -17.96 0.61 -2.03
N ALA A 36 -17.33 -0.05 -2.99
CA ALA A 36 -16.21 0.54 -3.73
C ALA A 36 -16.66 1.79 -4.51
N VAL A 37 -17.79 1.72 -5.18
CA VAL A 37 -18.37 2.84 -5.93
C VAL A 37 -18.70 4.02 -5.02
N ASN A 38 -19.37 3.77 -3.89
CA ASN A 38 -19.73 4.83 -2.94
C ASN A 38 -18.47 5.52 -2.40
N VAL A 39 -17.45 4.75 -1.99
CA VAL A 39 -16.19 5.30 -1.48
C VAL A 39 -15.41 6.05 -2.56
N ALA A 40 -15.39 5.58 -3.80
CA ALA A 40 -14.77 6.29 -4.92
C ALA A 40 -15.44 7.65 -5.16
N ASN A 41 -16.76 7.73 -5.06
CA ASN A 41 -17.51 9.00 -5.12
C ASN A 41 -17.14 9.93 -3.96
N ASP A 42 -17.01 9.40 -2.73
CA ASP A 42 -16.60 10.20 -1.57
C ASP A 42 -15.21 10.82 -1.80
N TYR A 43 -14.24 10.04 -2.30
CA TYR A 43 -12.89 10.54 -2.64
C TYR A 43 -12.93 11.62 -3.72
N THR A 44 -13.76 11.42 -4.75
CA THR A 44 -14.00 12.42 -5.81
C THR A 44 -14.53 13.73 -5.21
N HIS A 45 -15.50 13.66 -4.29
CA HIS A 45 -16.05 14.82 -3.61
C HIS A 45 -15.00 15.53 -2.73
N ILE A 46 -14.14 14.77 -2.01
CA ILE A 46 -13.06 15.36 -1.20
C ILE A 46 -12.12 16.19 -2.08
N LEU A 47 -11.66 15.65 -3.21
CA LEU A 47 -10.75 16.36 -4.12
C LEU A 47 -11.43 17.56 -4.76
N SER A 48 -12.65 17.41 -5.24
CA SER A 48 -13.42 18.50 -5.86
C SER A 48 -13.66 19.67 -4.89
N ASN A 49 -14.02 19.37 -3.64
CA ASN A 49 -14.23 20.39 -2.60
C ASN A 49 -12.93 21.16 -2.25
N LYS A 50 -11.77 20.53 -2.45
CA LYS A 50 -10.46 21.17 -2.26
C LYS A 50 -9.94 21.84 -3.52
N GLY A 51 -10.67 21.78 -4.63
CA GLY A 51 -10.23 22.31 -5.91
C GLY A 51 -9.04 21.57 -6.54
N ILE A 52 -8.80 20.33 -6.14
CA ILE A 52 -7.71 19.50 -6.65
C ILE A 52 -8.17 18.82 -7.94
N GLN A 53 -7.42 18.99 -9.01
CA GLN A 53 -7.65 18.27 -10.28
C GLN A 53 -7.22 16.81 -10.13
N TYR A 54 -7.93 15.89 -10.78
CA TYR A 54 -7.61 14.47 -10.74
C TYR A 54 -7.92 13.78 -12.07
N CYS A 55 -7.22 12.70 -12.37
CA CYS A 55 -7.36 11.95 -13.62
C CYS A 55 -8.64 11.10 -13.64
N GLY A 56 -8.98 10.47 -12.53
CA GLY A 56 -10.18 9.65 -12.36
C GLY A 56 -10.09 8.77 -11.12
N ILE A 57 -11.24 8.54 -10.47
CA ILE A 57 -11.37 7.57 -9.36
C ILE A 57 -12.61 6.75 -9.62
N THR A 58 -12.46 5.43 -9.74
CA THR A 58 -13.56 4.50 -10.04
C THR A 58 -13.61 3.38 -9.01
N GLY A 59 -14.79 3.03 -8.54
CA GLY A 59 -15.02 1.87 -7.67
C GLY A 59 -15.30 0.61 -8.47
N CYS A 60 -14.64 -0.51 -8.15
CA CYS A 60 -14.83 -1.78 -8.86
C CYS A 60 -14.63 -3.01 -7.96
N GLY A 61 -14.88 -4.20 -8.51
CA GLY A 61 -14.51 -5.48 -7.92
C GLY A 61 -12.99 -5.70 -7.98
N ASN A 62 -12.46 -6.58 -7.11
CA ASN A 62 -11.03 -6.85 -7.07
C ASN A 62 -10.49 -7.42 -8.39
N GLU A 63 -11.22 -8.36 -8.99
CA GLU A 63 -10.84 -9.03 -10.25
C GLU A 63 -10.70 -8.00 -11.39
N ALA A 64 -11.75 -7.24 -11.63
CA ALA A 64 -11.76 -6.21 -12.67
C ALA A 64 -10.69 -5.12 -12.44
N GLY A 65 -10.46 -4.76 -11.17
CA GLY A 65 -9.44 -3.78 -10.84
C GLY A 65 -8.02 -4.28 -11.13
N ILE A 66 -7.71 -5.56 -10.84
CA ILE A 66 -6.40 -6.16 -11.13
C ILE A 66 -6.18 -6.25 -12.64
N GLU A 67 -7.18 -6.73 -13.39
CA GLU A 67 -7.08 -6.93 -14.84
C GLU A 67 -6.86 -5.63 -15.63
N ASP A 68 -7.36 -4.49 -15.11
CA ASP A 68 -7.25 -3.17 -15.76
C ASP A 68 -6.06 -2.31 -15.26
N ALA A 69 -5.31 -2.79 -14.26
CA ALA A 69 -4.26 -2.01 -13.60
C ALA A 69 -2.85 -2.28 -14.13
N ASP A 70 -2.03 -1.23 -14.14
CA ASP A 70 -0.56 -1.33 -14.28
C ASP A 70 0.10 -1.67 -12.93
N VAL A 71 -0.45 -1.13 -11.84
CA VAL A 71 0.04 -1.27 -10.47
C VAL A 71 -1.09 -1.69 -9.54
N VAL A 72 -0.86 -2.69 -8.72
CA VAL A 72 -1.81 -3.17 -7.70
C VAL A 72 -1.26 -2.93 -6.31
N VAL A 73 -1.96 -2.18 -5.48
CA VAL A 73 -1.60 -1.90 -4.09
C VAL A 73 -2.36 -2.85 -3.17
N LEU A 74 -1.64 -3.63 -2.37
CA LEU A 74 -2.22 -4.53 -1.36
C LEU A 74 -2.28 -3.82 0.00
N SER A 75 -3.41 -3.20 0.30
CA SER A 75 -3.68 -2.54 1.58
C SER A 75 -4.70 -3.31 2.42
N VAL A 76 -4.54 -4.62 2.47
CA VAL A 76 -5.41 -5.56 3.19
C VAL A 76 -4.71 -6.14 4.42
N PRO A 77 -5.45 -6.55 5.47
CA PRO A 77 -4.86 -7.22 6.62
C PRO A 77 -4.19 -8.55 6.23
N TYR A 78 -3.06 -8.86 6.87
CA TYR A 78 -2.31 -10.10 6.62
C TYR A 78 -3.15 -11.37 6.76
N GLN A 79 -4.06 -11.42 7.76
CA GLN A 79 -4.88 -12.60 8.05
C GLN A 79 -5.77 -13.05 6.88
N GLY A 80 -6.01 -12.19 5.91
CA GLY A 80 -6.84 -12.51 4.75
C GLY A 80 -6.10 -12.51 3.41
N VAL A 81 -4.82 -12.10 3.39
CA VAL A 81 -4.11 -11.85 2.13
C VAL A 81 -3.86 -13.12 1.34
N VAL A 82 -3.42 -14.19 1.98
CA VAL A 82 -3.11 -15.47 1.32
C VAL A 82 -4.35 -16.00 0.60
N SER A 83 -5.45 -16.21 1.33
CA SER A 83 -6.70 -16.72 0.74
C SER A 83 -7.30 -15.79 -0.32
N LEU A 84 -7.08 -14.50 -0.21
CA LEU A 84 -7.49 -13.53 -1.22
C LEU A 84 -6.66 -13.70 -2.49
N LEU A 85 -5.34 -13.75 -2.37
CA LEU A 85 -4.45 -13.85 -3.53
C LEU A 85 -4.51 -15.21 -4.21
N GLU A 86 -4.71 -16.32 -3.48
CA GLU A 86 -4.96 -17.63 -4.08
C GLU A 86 -6.17 -17.62 -5.04
N LYS A 87 -7.23 -16.85 -4.71
CA LYS A 87 -8.40 -16.70 -5.58
C LYS A 87 -8.15 -15.74 -6.74
N LEU A 88 -7.39 -14.68 -6.51
CA LEU A 88 -7.17 -13.61 -7.46
C LEU A 88 -5.94 -13.83 -8.34
N SER A 89 -5.07 -14.79 -8.01
CA SER A 89 -3.86 -15.06 -8.79
C SER A 89 -4.09 -15.23 -10.30
N PRO A 90 -5.21 -15.83 -10.77
CA PRO A 90 -5.47 -15.93 -12.22
C PRO A 90 -5.73 -14.59 -12.92
N CYS A 91 -6.07 -13.52 -12.17
CA CYS A 91 -6.32 -12.18 -12.72
C CYS A 91 -5.03 -11.37 -12.93
N PHE A 92 -3.92 -11.83 -12.32
CA PHE A 92 -2.62 -11.17 -12.46
C PHE A 92 -1.88 -11.65 -13.71
N ASN A 93 -1.18 -10.73 -14.38
CA ASN A 93 -0.33 -11.01 -15.55
C ASN A 93 1.11 -10.54 -15.28
N ASP A 94 1.38 -9.24 -15.41
CA ASP A 94 2.71 -8.63 -15.32
C ASP A 94 2.73 -7.34 -14.46
N GLN A 95 1.67 -7.13 -13.67
CA GLN A 95 1.53 -5.96 -12.83
C GLN A 95 2.67 -5.85 -11.81
N ILE A 96 2.96 -4.60 -11.44
CA ILE A 96 3.74 -4.31 -10.23
C ILE A 96 2.79 -4.39 -9.04
N VAL A 97 3.11 -5.22 -8.06
CA VAL A 97 2.33 -5.35 -6.82
C VAL A 97 3.06 -4.67 -5.68
N ILE A 98 2.47 -3.62 -5.12
CA ILE A 98 3.01 -2.93 -3.93
C ILE A 98 2.40 -3.56 -2.69
N SER A 99 3.21 -4.24 -1.89
CA SER A 99 2.79 -4.84 -0.62
C SER A 99 3.05 -3.90 0.55
N LEU A 100 1.96 -3.54 1.25
CA LEU A 100 1.98 -2.86 2.54
C LEU A 100 1.62 -3.83 3.68
N VAL A 101 1.52 -5.10 3.36
CA VAL A 101 1.00 -6.14 4.27
C VAL A 101 2.00 -6.39 5.38
N VAL A 102 1.51 -6.41 6.63
CA VAL A 102 2.34 -6.65 7.82
C VAL A 102 1.80 -7.84 8.61
N PRO A 103 2.59 -8.91 8.74
CA PRO A 103 2.22 -10.05 9.55
C PRO A 103 2.41 -9.73 11.04
N MET A 104 1.36 -9.22 11.66
CA MET A 104 1.38 -8.86 13.08
C MET A 104 0.15 -9.34 13.83
N LYS A 105 0.31 -9.61 15.11
CA LYS A 105 -0.77 -9.94 16.05
C LYS A 105 -0.83 -8.90 17.16
N LYS A 106 -2.05 -8.64 17.64
CA LYS A 106 -2.28 -7.79 18.80
C LYS A 106 -2.62 -8.66 20.00
N ASN A 107 -1.68 -8.72 20.94
CA ASN A 107 -1.91 -9.22 22.30
C ASN A 107 -1.97 -8.02 23.25
N LYS A 108 -1.16 -8.02 24.32
CA LYS A 108 -0.92 -6.81 25.13
C LYS A 108 -0.22 -5.71 24.31
N TRP A 109 0.66 -6.11 23.38
CA TRP A 109 1.41 -5.29 22.44
C TRP A 109 1.24 -5.86 21.04
N PHE A 110 1.62 -5.08 20.04
CA PHE A 110 1.72 -5.60 18.68
C PHE A 110 3.03 -6.38 18.52
N GLU A 111 2.94 -7.57 18.00
CA GLU A 111 4.06 -8.49 17.79
C GLU A 111 4.19 -8.80 16.30
N PHE A 112 5.40 -8.72 15.78
CA PHE A 112 5.69 -9.16 14.43
C PHE A 112 5.67 -10.70 14.40
N THR A 113 4.89 -11.28 13.52
CA THR A 113 4.70 -12.74 13.41
C THR A 113 4.88 -13.18 11.95
N PRO A 114 6.14 -13.19 11.45
CA PRO A 114 6.40 -13.48 10.04
C PRO A 114 5.97 -14.90 9.66
N PRO A 115 5.58 -15.11 8.38
CA PRO A 115 5.37 -16.43 7.82
C PRO A 115 6.71 -17.20 7.70
N LYS A 116 6.63 -18.45 7.26
CA LYS A 116 7.83 -19.30 7.04
C LYS A 116 8.79 -18.71 6.00
N GLN A 117 8.27 -17.94 5.06
CA GLN A 117 9.01 -17.24 4.03
C GLN A 117 9.85 -16.05 4.58
N GLY A 118 9.66 -15.69 5.85
CA GLY A 118 10.35 -14.61 6.53
C GLY A 118 9.63 -13.26 6.47
N SER A 119 8.85 -12.99 5.41
CA SER A 119 8.06 -11.76 5.25
C SER A 119 6.78 -12.01 4.47
N ALA A 120 5.78 -11.15 4.65
CA ALA A 120 4.56 -11.20 3.85
C ALA A 120 4.85 -10.93 2.36
N ALA A 121 5.77 -10.04 2.05
CA ALA A 121 6.10 -9.71 0.67
C ALA A 121 6.70 -10.92 -0.09
N VAL A 122 7.58 -11.70 0.55
CA VAL A 122 8.13 -12.94 -0.06
C VAL A 122 7.03 -14.00 -0.21
N GLU A 123 6.17 -14.19 0.79
CA GLU A 123 5.03 -15.11 0.70
C GLU A 123 4.08 -14.71 -0.45
N ILE A 124 3.79 -13.42 -0.60
CA ILE A 124 2.96 -12.88 -1.69
C ILE A 124 3.62 -13.14 -3.05
N GLN A 125 4.94 -12.95 -3.18
CA GLN A 125 5.66 -13.24 -4.43
C GLN A 125 5.59 -14.71 -4.80
N GLU A 126 5.68 -15.64 -3.83
CA GLU A 126 5.54 -17.08 -4.09
C GLU A 126 4.13 -17.44 -4.59
N ILE A 127 3.07 -16.81 -4.04
CA ILE A 127 1.68 -17.03 -4.47
C ILE A 127 1.44 -16.48 -5.88
N LEU A 128 1.94 -15.27 -6.15
CA LEU A 128 1.70 -14.57 -7.40
C LEU A 128 2.69 -14.94 -8.51
N SER A 129 3.53 -15.91 -8.38
CA SER A 129 4.53 -16.42 -9.33
C SER A 129 4.48 -15.86 -10.78
N GLY A 130 5.45 -16.19 -11.62
CA GLY A 130 5.46 -15.74 -13.03
C GLY A 130 6.02 -14.32 -13.21
N SER A 131 5.34 -13.48 -14.00
CA SER A 131 5.82 -12.14 -14.41
C SER A 131 5.47 -11.02 -13.42
N VAL A 132 4.64 -11.29 -12.40
CA VAL A 132 4.26 -10.33 -11.36
C VAL A 132 5.49 -9.94 -10.52
N LYS A 133 5.68 -8.65 -10.29
CA LYS A 133 6.81 -8.12 -9.52
C LYS A 133 6.33 -7.53 -8.22
N VAL A 134 6.65 -8.17 -7.11
CA VAL A 134 6.27 -7.69 -5.78
C VAL A 134 7.32 -6.72 -5.24
N ILE A 135 6.85 -5.55 -4.86
CA ILE A 135 7.64 -4.50 -4.21
C ILE A 135 7.05 -4.23 -2.83
N SER A 136 7.88 -4.27 -1.83
CA SER A 136 7.52 -4.04 -0.43
C SER A 136 7.84 -2.60 -0.05
N ALA A 137 6.84 -1.82 0.41
CA ALA A 137 7.00 -0.39 0.71
C ALA A 137 5.94 0.14 1.68
N TYR A 138 6.13 1.35 2.20
CA TYR A 138 5.19 2.18 2.98
C TYR A 138 4.81 1.66 4.38
N HIS A 139 5.51 0.69 4.94
CA HIS A 139 5.20 0.07 6.24
C HIS A 139 5.28 1.01 7.45
N ASN A 140 5.94 2.15 7.30
CA ASN A 140 6.10 3.19 8.33
C ASN A 140 5.25 4.45 8.06
N VAL A 141 4.32 4.40 7.10
CA VAL A 141 3.48 5.55 6.75
C VAL A 141 2.16 5.48 7.50
N SER A 142 1.85 6.51 8.27
CA SER A 142 0.56 6.60 8.97
C SER A 142 -0.59 6.83 7.99
N ALA A 143 -1.62 5.97 8.02
CA ALA A 143 -2.83 6.12 7.24
C ALA A 143 -3.50 7.48 7.46
N ARG A 144 -3.58 7.94 8.71
CA ARG A 144 -4.19 9.22 9.08
C ARG A 144 -3.43 10.40 8.48
N LYS A 145 -2.10 10.37 8.53
CA LYS A 145 -1.28 11.43 7.90
C LYS A 145 -1.37 11.38 6.39
N LEU A 146 -1.40 10.18 5.80
CA LEU A 146 -1.48 10.01 4.36
C LEU A 146 -2.81 10.54 3.80
N ALA A 147 -3.93 10.30 4.47
CA ALA A 147 -5.25 10.79 4.08
C ALA A 147 -5.43 12.30 4.26
N ASN A 148 -4.66 12.93 5.15
CA ASN A 148 -4.71 14.38 5.33
C ASN A 148 -3.82 15.10 4.31
N LEU A 149 -4.44 15.60 3.24
CA LEU A 149 -3.74 16.25 2.12
C LEU A 149 -3.02 17.56 2.50
N GLU A 150 -3.36 18.17 3.63
CA GLU A 150 -2.74 19.41 4.11
C GLU A 150 -1.41 19.15 4.83
N LEU A 151 -1.20 17.91 5.29
CA LEU A 151 0.03 17.54 5.99
C LEU A 151 1.15 17.20 5.01
N SER A 152 2.33 17.72 5.33
CA SER A 152 3.60 17.23 4.80
C SER A 152 4.03 16.01 5.60
N LEU A 153 4.43 14.93 4.92
CA LEU A 153 4.74 13.67 5.59
C LEU A 153 6.15 13.65 6.17
N ASP A 154 7.12 14.25 5.47
CA ASP A 154 8.55 14.34 5.86
C ASP A 154 9.12 13.02 6.42
N LEU A 155 8.98 11.96 5.65
CA LEU A 155 9.35 10.59 6.01
C LEU A 155 10.18 9.94 4.91
N ASP A 156 10.98 8.95 5.30
CA ASP A 156 11.61 8.04 4.35
C ASP A 156 10.77 6.77 4.17
N VAL A 157 10.68 6.30 2.94
CA VAL A 157 10.03 5.05 2.58
C VAL A 157 11.09 4.12 2.02
N VAL A 158 11.41 3.08 2.76
CA VAL A 158 12.31 2.04 2.26
C VAL A 158 11.53 1.15 1.31
N VAL A 159 12.08 0.94 0.10
CA VAL A 159 11.48 0.18 -0.99
C VAL A 159 12.35 -1.05 -1.27
N CYS A 160 11.81 -2.25 -1.09
CA CYS A 160 12.51 -3.52 -1.33
C CYS A 160 11.84 -4.29 -2.47
N GLY A 161 12.65 -4.88 -3.34
CA GLY A 161 12.17 -5.69 -4.47
C GLY A 161 13.31 -6.21 -5.32
N ASP A 162 13.09 -7.32 -6.01
CA ASP A 162 14.12 -8.00 -6.80
C ASP A 162 14.16 -7.49 -8.26
N ASP A 163 13.11 -6.82 -8.74
CA ASP A 163 13.07 -6.20 -10.08
C ASP A 163 13.39 -4.70 -9.96
N ASP A 164 14.52 -4.29 -10.54
CA ASP A 164 15.01 -2.92 -10.42
C ASP A 164 14.11 -1.89 -11.11
N ASP A 165 13.44 -2.25 -12.20
CA ASP A 165 12.58 -1.30 -12.92
C ASP A 165 11.24 -1.15 -12.21
N ALA A 166 10.65 -2.22 -11.68
CA ALA A 166 9.49 -2.14 -10.81
C ALA A 166 9.79 -1.32 -9.53
N LYS A 167 10.98 -1.53 -8.93
CA LYS A 167 11.43 -0.76 -7.77
C LYS A 167 11.54 0.73 -8.08
N LYS A 168 12.15 1.11 -9.22
CA LYS A 168 12.22 2.50 -9.68
C LYS A 168 10.83 3.12 -9.89
N ASN A 169 9.87 2.36 -10.47
CA ASN A 169 8.49 2.83 -10.62
C ASN A 169 7.85 3.15 -9.26
N VAL A 170 7.99 2.26 -8.27
CA VAL A 170 7.44 2.50 -6.92
C VAL A 170 8.14 3.66 -6.21
N MET A 171 9.45 3.82 -6.40
CA MET A 171 10.18 4.99 -5.90
C MET A 171 9.69 6.28 -6.58
N GLY A 172 9.37 6.24 -7.87
CA GLY A 172 8.74 7.34 -8.60
C GLY A 172 7.40 7.73 -8.00
N LEU A 173 6.49 6.77 -7.79
CA LEU A 173 5.21 6.96 -7.12
C LEU A 173 5.36 7.54 -5.70
N THR A 174 6.42 7.13 -4.99
CA THR A 174 6.73 7.66 -3.65
C THR A 174 7.12 9.13 -3.71
N HIS A 175 7.94 9.54 -4.68
CA HIS A 175 8.34 10.94 -4.87
C HIS A 175 7.16 11.86 -5.23
N GLU A 176 6.09 11.32 -5.81
CA GLU A 176 4.90 12.10 -6.13
C GLU A 176 4.10 12.51 -4.89
N ILE A 177 4.28 11.80 -3.79
CA ILE A 177 3.69 12.19 -2.51
C ILE A 177 4.62 13.17 -1.81
N LYS A 178 4.15 14.40 -1.63
CA LYS A 178 4.94 15.52 -1.10
C LYS A 178 5.70 15.14 0.18
N ASN A 179 7.03 15.29 0.11
CA ASN A 179 7.99 15.06 1.18
C ASN A 179 8.09 13.60 1.68
N LEU A 180 7.67 12.63 0.87
CA LEU A 180 8.15 11.27 1.01
C LEU A 180 9.45 11.10 0.21
N ARG A 181 10.49 10.58 0.86
CA ARG A 181 11.77 10.25 0.24
C ARG A 181 11.90 8.74 0.13
N PRO A 182 11.89 8.16 -1.09
CA PRO A 182 12.15 6.74 -1.25
C PRO A 182 13.63 6.43 -1.08
N LEU A 183 13.92 5.31 -0.42
CA LEU A 183 15.26 4.75 -0.26
C LEU A 183 15.25 3.31 -0.77
N ASP A 184 16.25 2.95 -1.59
CA ASP A 184 16.41 1.56 -2.03
C ASP A 184 16.86 0.69 -0.85
N GLY A 185 16.01 -0.26 -0.46
CA GLY A 185 16.24 -1.23 0.62
C GLY A 185 16.85 -2.56 0.14
N GLY A 186 17.18 -2.64 -1.15
CA GLY A 186 17.71 -3.88 -1.75
C GLY A 186 16.63 -4.85 -2.20
N GLY A 187 16.94 -6.14 -2.18
CA GLY A 187 16.06 -7.21 -2.64
C GLY A 187 14.84 -7.45 -1.74
N LEU A 188 13.87 -8.19 -2.27
CA LEU A 188 12.61 -8.48 -1.58
C LEU A 188 12.82 -9.22 -0.24
N ALA A 189 13.88 -10.00 -0.13
CA ALA A 189 14.26 -10.68 1.12
C ALA A 189 14.48 -9.71 2.30
N SER A 190 14.81 -8.43 2.04
CA SER A 190 14.96 -7.41 3.09
C SER A 190 13.64 -6.94 3.70
N SER A 191 12.50 -7.32 3.11
CA SER A 191 11.16 -6.86 3.52
C SER A 191 10.84 -7.17 4.99
N TYR A 192 11.36 -8.27 5.55
CA TYR A 192 11.11 -8.62 6.96
C TYR A 192 11.54 -7.50 7.92
N MET A 193 12.60 -6.77 7.60
CA MET A 193 13.10 -5.68 8.44
C MET A 193 12.13 -4.50 8.43
N ILE A 194 11.63 -4.13 7.25
CA ILE A 194 10.72 -2.98 7.13
C ILE A 194 9.29 -3.31 7.57
N GLU A 195 8.82 -4.53 7.36
CA GLU A 195 7.53 -4.99 7.87
C GLU A 195 7.52 -4.97 9.41
N SER A 196 8.62 -5.34 10.06
CA SER A 196 8.76 -5.32 11.52
C SER A 196 8.72 -3.92 12.14
N LEU A 197 8.99 -2.87 11.36
CA LEU A 197 8.90 -1.48 11.83
C LEU A 197 7.48 -1.10 12.22
N THR A 198 6.46 -1.60 11.53
CA THR A 198 5.06 -1.24 11.81
C THR A 198 4.66 -1.55 13.26
N PRO A 199 4.71 -2.81 13.73
CA PRO A 199 4.36 -3.10 15.12
C PRO A 199 5.31 -2.41 16.12
N PHE A 200 6.58 -2.23 15.78
CA PHE A 200 7.53 -1.50 16.63
C PHE A 200 7.11 -0.04 16.81
N LEU A 201 6.81 0.69 15.72
CA LEU A 201 6.40 2.09 15.77
C LEU A 201 5.06 2.28 16.49
N ILE A 202 4.10 1.37 16.27
CA ILE A 202 2.82 1.40 17.00
C ILE A 202 3.05 1.26 18.51
N ASN A 203 3.85 0.28 18.93
CA ASN A 203 4.15 0.07 20.34
C ASN A 203 4.93 1.25 20.95
N LEU A 204 5.87 1.81 20.20
CA LEU A 204 6.63 2.98 20.61
C LEU A 204 5.71 4.18 20.83
N ALA A 205 4.78 4.41 19.91
CA ALA A 205 3.78 5.47 20.02
C ALA A 205 2.90 5.30 21.27
N ILE A 206 2.36 4.09 21.48
CA ILE A 206 1.50 3.80 22.64
C ILE A 206 2.25 4.02 23.96
N ARG A 207 3.49 3.51 24.07
CA ARG A 207 4.29 3.62 25.30
C ARG A 207 4.66 5.05 25.67
N ASN A 208 4.84 5.91 24.68
CA ASN A 208 5.30 7.28 24.86
C ASN A 208 4.20 8.33 24.64
N GLN A 209 2.92 7.91 24.51
CA GLN A 209 1.78 8.79 24.26
C GLN A 209 1.97 9.67 23.01
N LEU A 210 2.65 9.13 22.00
CA LEU A 210 2.86 9.75 20.70
C LEU A 210 1.83 9.22 19.69
N SER A 211 1.69 9.90 18.57
CA SER A 211 0.83 9.46 17.48
C SER A 211 1.55 9.56 16.13
N ASP A 212 1.17 8.67 15.22
CA ASP A 212 1.59 8.74 13.81
C ASP A 212 3.10 8.84 13.61
N LEU A 213 3.83 7.97 14.29
CA LEU A 213 5.27 7.89 14.12
C LEU A 213 5.63 7.39 12.72
N GLY A 214 6.71 7.92 12.19
CA GLY A 214 7.36 7.48 10.97
C GLY A 214 8.87 7.47 11.17
N VAL A 215 9.60 7.08 10.14
CA VAL A 215 11.07 6.99 10.18
C VAL A 215 11.66 7.97 9.17
N LYS A 216 12.74 8.63 9.57
CA LYS A 216 13.58 9.44 8.71
C LYS A 216 15.05 9.12 9.04
N PHE A 217 15.78 8.72 8.02
CA PHE A 217 17.21 8.44 8.11
C PHE A 217 17.99 9.72 7.82
N ALA A 218 18.83 10.14 8.75
CA ALA A 218 19.61 11.37 8.68
C ALA A 218 21.12 11.04 8.65
#